data_45d4bcf51bb304ad6b943cd8e22cb872
#
_entry.id   45d4bcf51bb304ad6b943cd8e22cb872
#
_cell.length_a   1.000
_cell.length_b   1.000
_cell.length_c   1.000
_cell.angle_alpha   90.00
_cell.angle_beta   90.00
_cell.angle_gamma   90.00
#
_symmetry.space_group_name_H-M   'P 1'
#
loop_
_entity.id
_entity.type
_entity.pdbx_description
1 polymer ?
#
loop_
_entity_poly.entity_id
_entity_poly.type
_entity_poly.pdbx_seq_one_letter_code
_entity_poly.pdbx_strand_id
1 'polypeptide(L)'
;MERKKTPRLANLINHYMKRLIVFIIAAFPLFAVAQSTNAPLNEDYYHWIDRYEIKAGRLAPELFTTIKPYQRKAIVAYADSLQKKDQVFSSRSDQFNYEYLRNDSWEWSRAATSNSEKPFLKYFYKKKSDLLRVDEPEFDLHVSPVLYAGLGKDSNLNDPIYINLRGVEIRGMIDKKIGFYTFLGENQSILPSYVQNGLADNPVVPHELFWKKFKDNGVDFFQARAYIDFNVTKHINMQFGQDRTFIGNGYRSLIFSDFAPPSLFLRANVKIWKINYLFQLNRVAADVNATTGGSGQGPYPIKYIAFHHASINIGKKFNLGLFESVVFDADSSSHFDASYLNPVIFYRAIEQQFGSTDNVLVGADFKWNAVKRLSFYGQFVLDEFVLDQIKSGDGWWANKFAVQGGLKYIDVAGIDNLDLQLEANVVRPFTYSHNSDYGNYSNYRQPMAHPLGANFNELIAIVRYQPLPRLNMVAKGFYAKKGLDAGVTENQGGDILKNNSTRISDYGNTIGQGVQNKIMYIDLTASYMLKHNFFIDGKLILRDSKSDLPAYNTNTSITSIALRWNIAQRGYEF
;
A
#
# COMPACT_ATOMS: atom_id res chain seq x y z
N MET A 1 -19.75 -45.71 -37.06
CA MET A 1 -20.89 -44.87 -36.64
C MET A 1 -20.34 -43.75 -35.80
N GLU A 2 -19.88 -42.68 -36.44
CA GLU A 2 -19.29 -41.49 -35.78
C GLU A 2 -20.41 -40.54 -35.36
N ARG A 3 -20.48 -40.23 -34.07
CA ARG A 3 -21.36 -39.16 -33.55
C ARG A 3 -20.68 -37.81 -33.73
N LYS A 4 -21.12 -37.02 -34.71
CA LYS A 4 -20.83 -35.61 -34.84
C LYS A 4 -21.39 -34.86 -33.62
N LYS A 5 -20.52 -34.37 -32.73
CA LYS A 5 -20.88 -33.44 -31.66
C LYS A 5 -21.01 -32.04 -32.21
N THR A 6 -22.11 -31.43 -31.92
CA THR A 6 -22.64 -30.18 -32.40
C THR A 6 -21.85 -28.93 -31.93
N PRO A 7 -21.42 -28.01 -32.83
CA PRO A 7 -20.77 -26.74 -32.46
C PRO A 7 -21.78 -25.61 -32.13
N ARG A 8 -23.06 -25.93 -31.90
CA ARG A 8 -24.10 -24.90 -31.73
C ARG A 8 -24.14 -24.22 -30.37
N LEU A 9 -23.78 -24.90 -29.28
CA LEU A 9 -23.88 -24.32 -27.92
C LEU A 9 -22.81 -23.28 -27.63
N ALA A 10 -21.57 -23.53 -28.01
CA ALA A 10 -20.46 -22.60 -27.79
C ALA A 10 -20.62 -21.28 -28.59
N ASN A 11 -21.17 -21.36 -29.80
CA ASN A 11 -21.47 -20.19 -30.61
C ASN A 11 -22.67 -19.38 -30.08
N LEU A 12 -23.65 -20.04 -29.46
CA LEU A 12 -24.77 -19.34 -28.81
C LEU A 12 -24.31 -18.59 -27.56
N ILE A 13 -23.53 -19.21 -26.70
CA ILE A 13 -23.00 -18.59 -25.47
C ILE A 13 -22.10 -17.40 -25.84
N ASN A 14 -21.24 -17.53 -26.84
CA ASN A 14 -20.38 -16.42 -27.29
C ASN A 14 -21.19 -15.26 -27.91
N HIS A 15 -22.32 -15.57 -28.56
CA HIS A 15 -23.21 -14.56 -29.14
C HIS A 15 -24.02 -13.81 -28.08
N TYR A 16 -24.50 -14.51 -27.04
CA TYR A 16 -25.19 -13.89 -25.90
C TYR A 16 -24.22 -13.11 -25.00
N MET A 17 -23.02 -13.61 -24.75
CA MET A 17 -21.99 -12.85 -24.04
C MET A 17 -21.60 -11.56 -24.77
N LYS A 18 -21.40 -11.61 -26.09
CA LYS A 18 -21.13 -10.40 -26.87
C LYS A 18 -22.29 -9.40 -26.82
N ARG A 19 -23.54 -9.86 -26.87
CA ARG A 19 -24.71 -9.00 -26.74
C ARG A 19 -24.88 -8.45 -25.31
N LEU A 20 -24.57 -9.24 -24.28
CA LEU A 20 -24.59 -8.80 -22.89
C LEU A 20 -23.52 -7.73 -22.64
N ILE A 21 -22.32 -7.91 -23.18
CA ILE A 21 -21.24 -6.92 -23.11
C ILE A 21 -21.61 -5.63 -23.83
N VAL A 22 -22.20 -5.73 -25.02
CA VAL A 22 -22.71 -4.56 -25.78
C VAL A 22 -23.87 -3.89 -25.03
N PHE A 23 -24.76 -4.65 -24.40
CA PHE A 23 -25.87 -4.11 -23.61
C PHE A 23 -25.41 -3.44 -22.33
N ILE A 24 -24.39 -3.99 -21.65
CA ILE A 24 -23.76 -3.37 -20.49
C ILE A 24 -23.07 -2.05 -20.89
N ILE A 25 -22.37 -2.02 -22.04
CA ILE A 25 -21.72 -0.81 -22.56
C ILE A 25 -22.76 0.24 -23.02
N ALA A 26 -23.90 -0.18 -23.57
CA ALA A 26 -24.95 0.72 -24.05
C ALA A 26 -25.88 1.24 -22.93
N ALA A 27 -25.91 0.58 -21.77
CA ALA A 27 -26.75 0.96 -20.63
C ALA A 27 -26.09 1.95 -19.67
N PHE A 28 -24.89 2.48 -19.99
CA PHE A 28 -24.25 3.52 -19.17
C PHE A 28 -25.06 4.82 -19.24
N PRO A 29 -25.67 5.26 -18.14
CA PRO A 29 -26.48 6.46 -18.14
C PRO A 29 -25.64 7.71 -18.36
N LEU A 30 -26.21 8.65 -19.11
CA LEU A 30 -25.65 9.95 -19.53
C LEU A 30 -25.37 10.95 -18.38
N PHE A 31 -25.48 10.55 -17.11
CA PHE A 31 -25.19 11.39 -15.95
C PHE A 31 -23.86 11.04 -15.31
N ALA A 32 -22.77 11.34 -16.00
CA ALA A 32 -21.46 11.16 -15.39
C ALA A 32 -21.10 12.34 -14.50
N VAL A 33 -20.91 12.08 -13.23
CA VAL A 33 -20.30 13.01 -12.28
C VAL A 33 -18.81 13.09 -12.61
N ALA A 34 -18.24 14.28 -12.63
CA ALA A 34 -16.82 14.51 -12.91
C ALA A 34 -15.90 13.58 -12.09
N GLN A 35 -15.10 12.80 -12.80
CA GLN A 35 -14.17 11.81 -12.27
C GLN A 35 -12.84 12.43 -11.89
N SER A 36 -12.08 11.81 -10.97
CA SER A 36 -10.79 12.29 -10.51
C SER A 36 -9.79 11.16 -10.33
N THR A 37 -8.60 11.32 -10.87
CA THR A 37 -7.47 10.42 -10.58
C THR A 37 -7.07 10.48 -9.10
N ASN A 38 -6.37 9.43 -8.64
CA ASN A 38 -5.83 9.36 -7.30
C ASN A 38 -4.48 10.06 -7.20
N ALA A 39 -4.15 10.50 -6.00
CA ALA A 39 -2.81 10.90 -5.63
C ALA A 39 -1.94 9.66 -5.36
N PRO A 40 -0.69 9.58 -5.87
CA PRO A 40 0.19 8.45 -5.61
C PRO A 40 0.41 8.20 -4.11
N LEU A 41 0.54 6.92 -3.72
CA LEU A 41 0.81 6.54 -2.33
C LEU A 41 2.18 7.06 -1.85
N ASN A 42 2.29 7.26 -0.55
CA ASN A 42 3.52 7.60 0.18
C ASN A 42 4.12 8.97 -0.14
N GLU A 43 3.39 9.82 -0.86
CA GLU A 43 3.75 11.23 -0.98
C GLU A 43 3.61 11.96 0.38
N ASP A 44 4.43 12.97 0.62
CA ASP A 44 4.49 13.67 1.91
C ASP A 44 3.13 14.24 2.34
N TYR A 45 2.27 14.59 1.41
CA TYR A 45 0.96 15.16 1.70
C TYR A 45 -0.07 14.19 2.29
N TYR A 46 0.16 12.86 2.26
CA TYR A 46 -0.69 11.91 3.00
C TYR A 46 -0.62 12.17 4.51
N HIS A 47 0.59 12.46 5.02
CA HIS A 47 0.76 12.88 6.40
C HIS A 47 0.05 14.20 6.67
N TRP A 48 0.14 15.19 5.77
CA TRP A 48 -0.53 16.49 5.96
C TRP A 48 -2.06 16.36 6.00
N ILE A 49 -2.66 15.54 5.14
CA ILE A 49 -4.10 15.28 5.17
C ILE A 49 -4.52 14.72 6.53
N ASP A 50 -3.79 13.73 7.01
CA ASP A 50 -4.06 13.09 8.31
C ASP A 50 -3.84 14.07 9.48
N ARG A 51 -2.74 14.84 9.44
CA ARG A 51 -2.44 15.93 10.37
C ARG A 51 -3.59 16.91 10.50
N TYR A 52 -4.11 17.41 9.39
CA TYR A 52 -5.17 18.42 9.41
C TYR A 52 -6.52 17.84 9.82
N GLU A 53 -6.78 16.58 9.56
CA GLU A 53 -7.94 15.86 10.09
C GLU A 53 -7.91 15.81 11.62
N ILE A 54 -6.75 15.47 12.18
CA ILE A 54 -6.55 15.40 13.64
C ILE A 54 -6.56 16.80 14.25
N LYS A 55 -5.94 17.79 13.62
CA LYS A 55 -5.94 19.20 14.07
C LYS A 55 -7.34 19.79 14.11
N ALA A 56 -8.20 19.44 13.14
CA ALA A 56 -9.62 19.80 13.14
C ALA A 56 -10.42 19.05 14.21
N GLY A 57 -9.92 17.92 14.71
CA GLY A 57 -10.60 17.07 15.70
C GLY A 57 -11.87 16.42 15.16
N ARG A 58 -11.99 16.22 13.86
CA ARG A 58 -13.13 15.59 13.19
C ARG A 58 -12.67 14.80 11.96
N LEU A 59 -13.40 13.73 11.67
CA LEU A 59 -13.14 12.90 10.49
C LEU A 59 -13.38 13.67 9.19
N ALA A 60 -12.70 13.25 8.13
CA ALA A 60 -12.85 13.73 6.76
C ALA A 60 -13.91 12.88 6.02
N PRO A 61 -15.18 13.29 5.97
CA PRO A 61 -16.23 12.46 5.38
C PRO A 61 -16.08 12.32 3.85
N GLU A 62 -15.38 13.28 3.22
CA GLU A 62 -15.13 13.26 1.78
C GLU A 62 -14.07 12.21 1.39
N LEU A 63 -13.11 11.92 2.31
CA LEU A 63 -11.97 11.05 2.05
C LEU A 63 -12.16 9.64 2.58
N PHE A 64 -12.68 9.44 3.80
CA PHE A 64 -12.61 8.18 4.53
C PHE A 64 -11.17 7.68 4.59
N THR A 65 -10.35 8.31 5.43
CA THR A 65 -8.88 8.24 5.42
C THR A 65 -8.29 6.85 5.69
N THR A 66 -9.09 5.85 5.99
CA THR A 66 -8.65 4.46 6.15
C THR A 66 -8.26 3.80 4.83
N ILE A 67 -8.90 4.17 3.71
CA ILE A 67 -8.65 3.56 2.39
C ILE A 67 -7.84 4.50 1.52
N LYS A 68 -6.67 4.05 1.06
CA LYS A 68 -5.76 4.80 0.20
C LYS A 68 -5.49 4.03 -1.10
N PRO A 69 -5.20 4.71 -2.22
CA PRO A 69 -4.95 6.15 -2.39
C PRO A 69 -6.21 7.02 -2.42
N TYR A 70 -6.05 8.33 -2.15
CA TYR A 70 -7.13 9.31 -2.16
C TYR A 70 -7.33 9.94 -3.52
N GLN A 71 -8.59 10.20 -3.90
CA GLN A 71 -8.92 10.98 -5.09
C GLN A 71 -8.49 12.44 -4.95
N ARG A 72 -7.83 13.00 -5.96
CA ARG A 72 -7.36 14.41 -5.97
C ARG A 72 -8.47 15.42 -5.75
N LYS A 73 -9.65 15.18 -6.35
CA LYS A 73 -10.85 16.00 -6.12
C LYS A 73 -11.26 16.04 -4.65
N ALA A 74 -11.24 14.89 -3.98
CA ALA A 74 -11.61 14.81 -2.57
C ALA A 74 -10.57 15.48 -1.67
N ILE A 75 -9.28 15.42 -2.00
CA ILE A 75 -8.21 16.12 -1.28
C ILE A 75 -8.44 17.63 -1.32
N VAL A 76 -8.69 18.20 -2.50
CA VAL A 76 -8.93 19.66 -2.65
C VAL A 76 -10.21 20.07 -1.92
N ALA A 77 -11.30 19.34 -2.12
CA ALA A 77 -12.58 19.64 -1.45
C ALA A 77 -12.42 19.62 0.08
N TYR A 78 -11.65 18.67 0.60
CA TYR A 78 -11.38 18.57 2.02
C TYR A 78 -10.51 19.73 2.52
N ALA A 79 -9.40 20.05 1.83
CA ALA A 79 -8.54 21.16 2.19
C ALA A 79 -9.31 22.50 2.22
N ASP A 80 -10.13 22.77 1.20
CA ASP A 80 -10.98 23.95 1.14
C ASP A 80 -12.05 23.98 2.26
N SER A 81 -12.59 22.82 2.62
CA SER A 81 -13.52 22.69 3.75
C SER A 81 -12.85 23.03 5.09
N LEU A 82 -11.62 22.57 5.30
CA LEU A 82 -10.83 22.87 6.49
C LEU A 82 -10.50 24.36 6.61
N GLN A 83 -10.13 25.00 5.50
CA GLN A 83 -9.83 26.44 5.49
C GLN A 83 -11.05 27.28 5.84
N LYS A 84 -12.23 26.91 5.29
CA LYS A 84 -13.47 27.67 5.50
C LYS A 84 -14.09 27.48 6.89
N LYS A 85 -14.07 26.24 7.40
CA LYS A 85 -14.81 25.88 8.61
C LYS A 85 -13.97 25.87 9.88
N ASP A 86 -12.73 25.39 9.79
CA ASP A 86 -11.96 25.05 10.96
C ASP A 86 -10.71 25.95 11.13
N GLN A 87 -10.31 26.67 10.10
CA GLN A 87 -9.14 27.57 10.07
C GLN A 87 -7.86 26.90 10.62
N VAL A 88 -7.65 25.63 10.27
CA VAL A 88 -6.55 24.80 10.80
C VAL A 88 -5.18 25.18 10.26
N PHE A 89 -5.14 25.88 9.13
CA PHE A 89 -3.88 26.30 8.49
C PHE A 89 -3.36 27.59 9.11
N SER A 90 -2.85 27.51 10.33
CA SER A 90 -2.51 28.66 11.16
C SER A 90 -1.05 29.13 11.04
N SER A 91 -0.10 28.20 10.85
CA SER A 91 1.32 28.53 10.69
C SER A 91 1.67 28.86 9.23
N ARG A 92 2.89 29.40 8.99
CA ARG A 92 3.42 29.62 7.64
C ARG A 92 3.56 28.29 6.87
N SER A 93 3.99 27.25 7.55
CA SER A 93 4.10 25.91 6.96
C SER A 93 2.73 25.32 6.65
N ASP A 94 1.72 25.52 7.53
CA ASP A 94 0.35 25.10 7.26
C ASP A 94 -0.24 25.78 6.02
N GLN A 95 -0.05 27.10 5.86
CA GLN A 95 -0.51 27.85 4.67
C GLN A 95 0.18 27.33 3.40
N PHE A 96 1.48 27.09 3.47
CA PHE A 96 2.23 26.50 2.36
C PHE A 96 1.68 25.11 1.98
N ASN A 97 1.40 24.26 2.96
CA ASN A 97 0.85 22.92 2.74
C ASN A 97 -0.56 22.98 2.13
N TYR A 98 -1.40 23.90 2.57
CA TYR A 98 -2.71 24.14 1.97
C TYR A 98 -2.59 24.53 0.48
N GLU A 99 -1.72 25.49 0.17
CA GLU A 99 -1.47 25.88 -1.23
C GLU A 99 -0.86 24.74 -2.04
N TYR A 100 0.05 23.95 -1.44
CA TYR A 100 0.67 22.80 -2.09
C TYR A 100 -0.38 21.77 -2.51
N LEU A 101 -1.28 21.36 -1.61
CA LEU A 101 -2.36 20.40 -1.91
C LEU A 101 -3.24 20.89 -3.08
N ARG A 102 -3.52 22.20 -3.11
CA ARG A 102 -4.31 22.83 -4.18
C ARG A 102 -3.55 22.94 -5.49
N ASN A 103 -2.26 23.26 -5.44
CA ASN A 103 -1.42 23.39 -6.62
C ASN A 103 -1.10 22.04 -7.28
N ASP A 104 -0.95 20.98 -6.48
CA ASP A 104 -0.71 19.63 -6.98
C ASP A 104 -1.94 19.01 -7.68
N SER A 105 -3.11 19.53 -7.36
CA SER A 105 -4.40 19.12 -7.94
C SER A 105 -5.16 20.35 -8.50
N TRP A 106 -4.43 21.17 -9.27
CA TRP A 106 -4.94 22.48 -9.75
C TRP A 106 -6.18 22.36 -10.65
N GLU A 107 -6.36 21.26 -11.33
CA GLU A 107 -7.54 20.95 -12.16
C GLU A 107 -8.85 21.00 -11.34
N TRP A 108 -8.76 20.72 -10.05
CA TRP A 108 -9.88 20.78 -9.10
C TRP A 108 -9.94 22.08 -8.31
N SER A 109 -8.80 22.63 -7.92
CA SER A 109 -8.74 23.86 -7.12
C SER A 109 -8.94 25.11 -7.93
N ARG A 110 -8.56 25.10 -9.22
CA ARG A 110 -8.49 26.28 -10.10
C ARG A 110 -7.73 27.46 -9.47
N ALA A 111 -6.81 27.16 -8.55
CA ALA A 111 -6.07 28.17 -7.82
C ALA A 111 -5.09 28.94 -8.73
N ALA A 112 -5.08 30.27 -8.66
CA ALA A 112 -4.13 31.09 -9.40
C ALA A 112 -2.68 30.84 -8.97
N THR A 113 -2.45 30.49 -7.70
CA THR A 113 -1.14 30.12 -7.13
C THR A 113 -0.50 28.90 -7.80
N SER A 114 -1.27 28.09 -8.54
CA SER A 114 -0.75 26.94 -9.31
C SER A 114 0.06 27.36 -10.54
N ASN A 115 -0.09 28.60 -11.02
CA ASN A 115 0.65 29.10 -12.17
C ASN A 115 2.12 29.36 -11.79
N SER A 116 3.02 29.04 -12.71
CA SER A 116 4.42 29.39 -12.58
C SER A 116 4.65 30.85 -13.02
N GLU A 117 5.40 31.61 -12.24
CA GLU A 117 5.80 32.98 -12.61
C GLU A 117 6.74 32.99 -13.81
N LYS A 118 7.63 31.98 -13.89
CA LYS A 118 8.63 31.82 -14.95
C LYS A 118 8.58 30.40 -15.50
N PRO A 119 7.67 30.11 -16.46
CA PRO A 119 7.63 28.83 -17.14
C PRO A 119 8.95 28.52 -17.86
N PHE A 120 9.41 27.24 -17.80
CA PHE A 120 10.61 26.82 -18.49
C PHE A 120 10.41 26.89 -20.02
N LEU A 121 11.32 27.55 -20.73
CA LEU A 121 11.24 27.82 -22.17
C LEU A 121 9.88 28.42 -22.63
N LYS A 122 9.15 29.10 -21.75
CA LYS A 122 7.80 29.66 -21.96
C LYS A 122 6.67 28.66 -22.22
N TYR A 123 6.98 27.39 -22.41
CA TYR A 123 6.03 26.34 -22.77
C TYR A 123 5.82 25.30 -21.66
N PHE A 124 6.90 24.94 -20.96
CA PHE A 124 6.90 23.88 -19.94
C PHE A 124 6.68 24.48 -18.55
N TYR A 125 6.08 23.70 -17.66
CA TYR A 125 5.78 24.13 -16.28
C TYR A 125 5.00 25.44 -16.22
N LYS A 126 4.02 25.62 -17.10
CA LYS A 126 3.03 26.71 -16.95
C LYS A 126 2.22 26.52 -15.67
N LYS A 127 2.00 25.31 -15.26
CA LYS A 127 1.58 24.91 -13.90
C LYS A 127 2.78 24.37 -13.14
N LYS A 128 2.82 24.63 -11.81
CA LYS A 128 3.97 24.24 -10.98
C LYS A 128 4.15 22.73 -10.90
N SER A 129 3.05 21.95 -10.99
CA SER A 129 3.05 20.48 -10.88
C SER A 129 3.35 19.75 -12.19
N ASP A 130 3.08 20.35 -13.35
CA ASP A 130 3.06 19.63 -14.62
C ASP A 130 4.08 20.16 -15.62
N LEU A 131 4.90 19.28 -16.20
CA LEU A 131 5.79 19.62 -17.31
C LEU A 131 4.99 20.08 -18.52
N LEU A 132 4.02 19.27 -18.91
CA LEU A 132 3.09 19.58 -19.99
C LEU A 132 1.66 19.40 -19.49
N ARG A 133 0.76 20.21 -20.02
CA ARG A 133 -0.67 20.10 -19.75
C ARG A 133 -1.50 20.41 -20.97
N VAL A 134 -2.63 19.72 -21.06
CA VAL A 134 -3.78 20.08 -21.89
C VAL A 134 -4.94 20.32 -20.94
N ASP A 135 -5.78 21.34 -21.16
CA ASP A 135 -6.95 21.66 -20.33
C ASP A 135 -8.06 22.16 -21.27
N GLU A 136 -8.74 21.18 -21.90
CA GLU A 136 -9.85 21.39 -22.82
C GLU A 136 -11.15 20.88 -22.19
N PRO A 137 -12.33 21.31 -22.64
CA PRO A 137 -13.61 20.88 -22.08
C PRO A 137 -13.80 19.36 -22.05
N GLU A 138 -13.35 18.67 -23.09
CA GLU A 138 -13.53 17.22 -23.29
C GLU A 138 -12.31 16.40 -22.85
N PHE A 139 -11.14 17.04 -22.70
CA PHE A 139 -9.90 16.34 -22.44
C PHE A 139 -8.97 17.15 -21.55
N ASP A 140 -8.50 16.54 -20.50
CA ASP A 140 -7.44 17.10 -19.68
C ASP A 140 -6.27 16.10 -19.60
N LEU A 141 -5.05 16.60 -19.66
CA LEU A 141 -3.83 15.80 -19.65
C LEU A 141 -2.76 16.51 -18.83
N HIS A 142 -2.10 15.76 -17.97
CA HIS A 142 -0.95 16.17 -17.18
C HIS A 142 0.19 15.20 -17.46
N VAL A 143 1.35 15.71 -17.80
CA VAL A 143 2.58 14.92 -18.01
C VAL A 143 3.68 15.50 -17.13
N SER A 144 4.28 14.65 -16.31
CA SER A 144 5.36 15.03 -15.39
C SER A 144 6.52 14.04 -15.47
N PRO A 145 7.78 14.52 -15.51
CA PRO A 145 8.93 13.64 -15.42
C PRO A 145 9.03 13.08 -14.00
N VAL A 146 9.55 11.87 -13.89
CA VAL A 146 9.86 11.23 -12.62
C VAL A 146 11.36 10.98 -12.55
N LEU A 147 11.98 11.41 -11.47
CA LEU A 147 13.40 11.22 -11.23
C LEU A 147 13.65 10.86 -9.77
N TYR A 148 14.46 9.82 -9.54
CA TYR A 148 15.07 9.57 -8.24
C TYR A 148 16.54 9.22 -8.47
N ALA A 149 17.41 10.19 -8.28
CA ALA A 149 18.86 10.03 -8.42
C ALA A 149 19.50 10.20 -7.04
N GLY A 150 19.98 9.11 -6.47
CA GLY A 150 20.60 9.10 -5.13
C GLY A 150 21.93 8.39 -5.13
N LEU A 151 22.83 8.85 -4.26
CA LEU A 151 24.13 8.27 -4.01
C LEU A 151 24.36 8.18 -2.50
N GLY A 152 24.93 7.07 -2.03
CA GLY A 152 25.21 6.86 -0.62
C GLY A 152 26.40 5.96 -0.36
N LYS A 153 26.80 5.94 0.90
CA LYS A 153 27.82 5.03 1.42
C LYS A 153 27.19 4.14 2.48
N ASP A 154 27.35 2.83 2.30
CA ASP A 154 27.01 1.80 3.27
C ASP A 154 28.31 1.33 3.94
N SER A 155 28.30 1.21 5.27
CA SER A 155 29.49 0.82 6.05
C SER A 155 30.00 -0.59 5.73
N ASN A 156 29.14 -1.46 5.21
CA ASN A 156 29.43 -2.86 4.91
C ASN A 156 29.77 -3.12 3.45
N LEU A 157 29.77 -2.07 2.61
CA LEU A 157 30.09 -2.17 1.19
C LEU A 157 31.28 -1.31 0.83
N ASN A 158 32.15 -1.84 -0.04
CA ASN A 158 33.27 -1.08 -0.59
C ASN A 158 32.78 -0.05 -1.61
N ASP A 159 31.85 -0.46 -2.47
CA ASP A 159 31.25 0.38 -3.49
C ASP A 159 30.13 1.26 -2.94
N PRO A 160 29.90 2.44 -3.53
CA PRO A 160 28.77 3.26 -3.17
C PRO A 160 27.44 2.60 -3.54
N ILE A 161 26.46 2.72 -2.67
CA ILE A 161 25.06 2.43 -3.02
C ILE A 161 24.49 3.58 -3.85
N TYR A 162 23.60 3.28 -4.78
CA TYR A 162 22.91 4.29 -5.54
C TYR A 162 21.51 3.86 -5.97
N ILE A 163 20.68 4.84 -6.27
CA ILE A 163 19.41 4.69 -6.93
C ILE A 163 19.38 5.60 -8.14
N ASN A 164 18.97 5.07 -9.29
CA ASN A 164 18.83 5.81 -10.53
C ASN A 164 17.50 5.40 -11.19
N LEU A 165 16.42 6.10 -10.82
CA LEU A 165 15.11 5.92 -11.43
C LEU A 165 14.82 7.09 -12.35
N ARG A 166 14.41 6.78 -13.57
CA ARG A 166 13.97 7.72 -14.60
C ARG A 166 12.63 7.28 -15.13
N GLY A 167 11.69 8.20 -15.22
CA GLY A 167 10.36 7.84 -15.61
C GLY A 167 9.48 9.00 -16.03
N VAL A 168 8.21 8.68 -16.21
CA VAL A 168 7.15 9.62 -16.54
C VAL A 168 5.87 9.23 -15.81
N GLU A 169 5.18 10.24 -15.33
CA GLU A 169 3.81 10.16 -14.83
C GLU A 169 2.88 10.87 -15.80
N ILE A 170 1.82 10.19 -16.20
CA ILE A 170 0.78 10.72 -17.08
C ILE A 170 -0.56 10.48 -16.40
N ARG A 171 -1.38 11.52 -16.30
CA ARG A 171 -2.73 11.43 -15.79
C ARG A 171 -3.66 12.37 -16.55
N GLY A 172 -4.93 12.08 -16.54
CA GLY A 172 -5.90 12.94 -17.20
C GLY A 172 -7.31 12.43 -17.12
N MET A 173 -8.19 13.11 -17.82
CA MET A 173 -9.61 12.79 -17.90
C MET A 173 -10.12 12.93 -19.32
N ILE A 174 -11.02 12.04 -19.71
CA ILE A 174 -11.77 12.10 -20.97
C ILE A 174 -13.22 12.45 -20.63
N ASP A 175 -13.78 13.49 -21.27
CA ASP A 175 -15.15 14.02 -21.04
C ASP A 175 -15.47 14.31 -19.56
N LYS A 176 -14.42 14.45 -18.71
CA LYS A 176 -14.58 14.49 -17.25
C LYS A 176 -15.32 13.28 -16.67
N LYS A 177 -15.39 12.18 -17.40
CA LYS A 177 -16.11 10.95 -17.06
C LYS A 177 -15.21 9.78 -16.77
N ILE A 178 -14.11 9.67 -17.51
CA ILE A 178 -13.13 8.59 -17.38
C ILE A 178 -11.80 9.21 -16.97
N GLY A 179 -11.32 8.90 -15.78
CA GLY A 179 -9.98 9.21 -15.33
C GLY A 179 -9.01 8.13 -15.78
N PHE A 180 -7.77 8.51 -16.10
CA PHE A 180 -6.69 7.57 -16.36
C PHE A 180 -5.39 8.04 -15.70
N TYR A 181 -4.58 7.08 -15.33
CA TYR A 181 -3.28 7.29 -14.72
C TYR A 181 -2.29 6.26 -15.25
N THR A 182 -1.07 6.69 -15.53
CA THR A 182 0.04 5.81 -15.91
C THR A 182 1.34 6.34 -15.31
N PHE A 183 2.07 5.46 -14.68
CA PHE A 183 3.43 5.68 -14.19
C PHE A 183 4.34 4.63 -14.83
N LEU A 184 5.41 5.08 -15.47
CA LEU A 184 6.43 4.23 -16.05
C LEU A 184 7.79 4.69 -15.53
N GLY A 185 8.58 3.78 -15.00
CA GLY A 185 9.90 4.08 -14.45
C GLY A 185 10.90 2.95 -14.63
N GLU A 186 12.05 3.26 -15.20
CA GLU A 186 13.21 2.37 -15.26
C GLU A 186 14.10 2.65 -14.06
N ASN A 187 14.55 1.61 -13.40
CA ASN A 187 15.35 1.72 -12.19
C ASN A 187 16.58 0.82 -12.23
N GLN A 188 17.75 1.40 -11.97
CA GLN A 188 19.00 0.70 -11.75
C GLN A 188 19.55 1.12 -10.39
N SER A 189 19.79 0.15 -9.50
CA SER A 189 20.19 0.44 -8.12
C SER A 189 21.22 -0.55 -7.60
N ILE A 190 22.10 -0.07 -6.73
CA ILE A 190 22.83 -0.90 -5.77
C ILE A 190 22.16 -0.69 -4.42
N LEU A 191 21.55 -1.75 -3.90
CA LEU A 191 20.75 -1.71 -2.67
C LEU A 191 21.63 -1.70 -1.42
N PRO A 192 21.11 -1.30 -0.24
CA PRO A 192 21.78 -1.48 1.04
C PRO A 192 22.23 -2.92 1.29
N SER A 193 23.36 -3.11 2.00
CA SER A 193 23.94 -4.43 2.28
C SER A 193 22.96 -5.43 2.90
N TYR A 194 22.17 -5.00 3.87
CA TYR A 194 21.19 -5.87 4.52
C TYR A 194 20.02 -6.27 3.59
N VAL A 195 19.70 -5.44 2.60
CA VAL A 195 18.71 -5.80 1.56
C VAL A 195 19.31 -6.80 0.59
N GLN A 196 20.57 -6.60 0.18
CA GLN A 196 21.29 -7.56 -0.68
C GLN A 196 21.38 -8.94 -0.02
N ASN A 197 21.66 -8.99 1.29
CA ASN A 197 21.69 -10.24 2.05
C ASN A 197 20.33 -10.95 2.02
N GLY A 198 19.23 -10.20 2.18
CA GLY A 198 17.88 -10.74 2.09
C GLY A 198 17.52 -11.31 0.70
N LEU A 199 18.16 -10.81 -0.38
CA LEU A 199 17.96 -11.37 -1.73
C LEU A 199 18.54 -12.78 -1.90
N ALA A 200 19.46 -13.22 -1.04
CA ALA A 200 19.97 -14.58 -1.05
C ALA A 200 18.92 -15.57 -0.55
N ASP A 201 18.15 -15.18 0.46
CA ASP A 201 17.12 -16.03 1.07
C ASP A 201 15.79 -15.94 0.30
N ASN A 202 15.43 -14.72 -0.11
CA ASN A 202 14.23 -14.44 -0.86
C ASN A 202 14.57 -13.54 -2.07
N PRO A 203 14.72 -14.10 -3.28
CA PRO A 203 15.26 -13.40 -4.46
C PRO A 203 14.26 -12.45 -5.11
N VAL A 204 13.66 -11.55 -4.32
CA VAL A 204 12.76 -10.49 -4.79
C VAL A 204 13.22 -9.14 -4.24
N VAL A 205 13.27 -8.13 -5.09
CA VAL A 205 13.51 -6.76 -4.63
C VAL A 205 12.25 -6.28 -3.90
N PRO A 206 12.37 -5.84 -2.64
CA PRO A 206 11.23 -5.36 -1.88
C PRO A 206 10.42 -4.30 -2.62
N HIS A 207 9.09 -4.44 -2.61
CA HIS A 207 8.11 -3.63 -3.34
C HIS A 207 8.04 -3.85 -4.86
N GLU A 208 8.89 -4.71 -5.44
CA GLU A 208 8.98 -4.85 -6.89
C GLU A 208 8.57 -6.25 -7.37
N LEU A 209 8.17 -6.34 -8.65
CA LEU A 209 7.76 -7.61 -9.28
C LEU A 209 8.98 -8.36 -9.82
N PHE A 210 9.37 -8.01 -11.03
CA PHE A 210 10.44 -8.64 -11.77
C PHE A 210 11.69 -7.75 -11.76
N TRP A 211 12.87 -8.37 -11.61
CA TRP A 211 14.15 -7.65 -11.72
C TRP A 211 15.19 -8.49 -12.43
N LYS A 212 16.20 -7.83 -12.97
CA LYS A 212 17.37 -8.42 -13.59
C LYS A 212 18.61 -8.05 -12.80
N LYS A 213 19.59 -8.94 -12.82
CA LYS A 213 20.92 -8.60 -12.30
C LYS A 213 21.53 -7.46 -13.14
N PHE A 214 22.06 -6.47 -12.47
CA PHE A 214 22.77 -5.33 -13.07
C PHE A 214 24.16 -5.22 -12.47
N LYS A 215 25.19 -5.29 -13.33
CA LYS A 215 26.60 -5.41 -12.90
C LYS A 215 26.78 -6.60 -11.94
N ASP A 216 27.69 -6.48 -10.96
CA ASP A 216 27.99 -7.58 -10.04
C ASP A 216 26.98 -7.70 -8.89
N ASN A 217 26.54 -6.57 -8.33
CA ASN A 217 25.72 -6.49 -7.12
C ASN A 217 24.50 -5.56 -7.23
N GLY A 218 24.18 -5.10 -8.43
CA GLY A 218 23.04 -4.22 -8.68
C GLY A 218 21.80 -4.96 -9.17
N VAL A 219 20.68 -4.26 -9.11
CA VAL A 219 19.38 -4.68 -9.61
C VAL A 219 18.87 -3.69 -10.66
N ASP A 220 18.22 -4.23 -11.69
CA ASP A 220 17.57 -3.48 -12.77
C ASP A 220 16.12 -3.95 -12.86
N PHE A 221 15.18 -3.03 -12.78
CA PHE A 221 13.76 -3.34 -12.86
C PHE A 221 12.93 -2.18 -13.41
N PHE A 222 11.85 -2.55 -14.06
CA PHE A 222 10.89 -1.62 -14.63
C PHE A 222 9.64 -1.56 -13.77
N GLN A 223 9.22 -0.36 -13.41
CA GLN A 223 7.97 -0.12 -12.69
C GLN A 223 6.91 0.36 -13.65
N ALA A 224 5.76 -0.32 -13.67
CA ALA A 224 4.59 0.10 -14.39
C ALA A 224 3.37 0.06 -13.47
N ARG A 225 2.69 1.20 -13.35
CA ARG A 225 1.41 1.31 -12.67
C ARG A 225 0.46 2.05 -13.59
N ALA A 226 -0.73 1.54 -13.76
CA ALA A 226 -1.73 2.18 -14.61
C ALA A 226 -3.13 1.79 -14.16
N TYR A 227 -4.07 2.71 -14.25
CA TYR A 227 -5.47 2.42 -14.03
C TYR A 227 -6.37 3.37 -14.81
N ILE A 228 -7.58 2.91 -15.06
CA ILE A 228 -8.72 3.73 -15.46
C ILE A 228 -9.72 3.74 -14.31
N ASP A 229 -10.39 4.87 -14.12
CA ASP A 229 -11.45 4.96 -13.15
C ASP A 229 -12.65 5.76 -13.69
N PHE A 230 -13.84 5.42 -13.22
CA PHE A 230 -15.07 6.08 -13.63
C PHE A 230 -16.16 5.94 -12.56
N ASN A 231 -17.02 6.94 -12.48
CA ASN A 231 -18.16 6.91 -11.59
C ASN A 231 -19.37 6.30 -12.30
N VAL A 232 -19.84 5.16 -11.83
CA VAL A 232 -21.10 4.55 -12.29
C VAL A 232 -22.30 5.41 -11.83
N THR A 233 -22.21 5.93 -10.60
CA THR A 233 -23.14 6.88 -10.02
C THR A 233 -22.38 7.90 -9.17
N LYS A 234 -23.07 8.90 -8.62
CA LYS A 234 -22.45 9.84 -7.65
C LYS A 234 -21.91 9.17 -6.38
N HIS A 235 -22.30 7.92 -6.12
CA HIS A 235 -21.91 7.16 -4.93
C HIS A 235 -20.99 5.99 -5.23
N ILE A 236 -20.93 5.49 -6.47
CA ILE A 236 -20.23 4.29 -6.87
C ILE A 236 -19.12 4.67 -7.85
N ASN A 237 -17.89 4.45 -7.43
CA ASN A 237 -16.69 4.58 -8.25
C ASN A 237 -16.16 3.17 -8.59
N MET A 238 -15.85 2.96 -9.87
CA MET A 238 -15.22 1.75 -10.36
C MET A 238 -13.82 2.07 -10.85
N GLN A 239 -12.87 1.19 -10.54
CA GLN A 239 -11.48 1.31 -10.99
C GLN A 239 -10.96 -0.05 -11.44
N PHE A 240 -10.26 -0.07 -12.57
CA PHE A 240 -9.56 -1.24 -13.11
C PHE A 240 -8.13 -0.85 -13.47
N GLY A 241 -7.16 -1.62 -13.02
CA GLY A 241 -5.76 -1.34 -13.31
C GLY A 241 -4.79 -2.12 -12.45
N GLN A 242 -3.54 -1.68 -12.45
CA GLN A 242 -2.44 -2.24 -11.69
C GLN A 242 -1.81 -1.16 -10.81
N ASP A 243 -1.98 -1.26 -9.51
CA ASP A 243 -1.39 -0.35 -8.52
C ASP A 243 -1.40 -0.99 -7.14
N ARG A 244 -0.94 -0.24 -6.13
CA ARG A 244 -0.97 -0.61 -4.71
C ARG A 244 -2.20 -0.07 -4.02
N THR A 245 -2.57 -0.74 -2.94
CA THR A 245 -3.64 -0.31 -2.02
C THR A 245 -3.09 -0.32 -0.61
N PHE A 246 -3.55 0.60 0.22
CA PHE A 246 -3.24 0.60 1.65
C PHE A 246 -4.53 0.77 2.45
N ILE A 247 -4.78 -0.14 3.39
CA ILE A 247 -5.95 -0.11 4.28
C ILE A 247 -5.46 0.10 5.70
N GLY A 248 -5.79 1.24 6.29
CA GLY A 248 -5.44 1.55 7.67
C GLY A 248 -5.07 3.00 7.91
N ASN A 249 -4.87 3.34 9.17
CA ASN A 249 -4.47 4.66 9.65
C ASN A 249 -3.08 4.65 10.29
N GLY A 250 -2.44 3.49 10.35
CA GLY A 250 -1.10 3.28 10.84
C GLY A 250 0.00 3.65 9.84
N TYR A 251 1.24 3.48 10.29
CA TYR A 251 2.43 3.47 9.45
C TYR A 251 2.52 2.13 8.70
N ARG A 252 2.28 1.03 9.41
CA ARG A 252 2.09 -0.30 8.84
C ARG A 252 0.61 -0.60 8.65
N SER A 253 0.31 -1.63 7.88
CA SER A 253 -1.01 -2.25 7.83
C SER A 253 -0.90 -3.75 8.07
N LEU A 254 -1.79 -4.27 8.91
CA LEU A 254 -1.95 -5.71 9.14
C LEU A 254 -3.05 -6.30 8.23
N ILE A 255 -3.74 -5.47 7.44
CA ILE A 255 -4.85 -5.86 6.57
C ILE A 255 -4.36 -5.93 5.11
N PHE A 256 -4.03 -4.79 4.53
CA PHE A 256 -3.59 -4.66 3.15
C PHE A 256 -2.61 -3.49 3.06
N SER A 257 -1.35 -3.78 2.79
CA SER A 257 -0.28 -2.77 2.79
C SER A 257 0.25 -2.47 1.38
N ASP A 258 1.01 -1.41 1.29
CA ASP A 258 1.75 -0.99 0.11
C ASP A 258 3.13 -1.66 -0.01
N PHE A 259 3.44 -2.60 0.89
CA PHE A 259 4.72 -3.32 0.86
C PHE A 259 4.80 -4.29 -0.31
N ALA A 260 3.74 -5.08 -0.54
CA ALA A 260 3.69 -5.97 -1.68
C ALA A 260 3.73 -5.19 -3.01
N PRO A 261 4.26 -5.81 -4.09
CA PRO A 261 4.30 -5.17 -5.39
C PRO A 261 2.89 -4.87 -5.93
N PRO A 262 2.77 -3.93 -6.90
CA PRO A 262 1.50 -3.64 -7.53
C PRO A 262 0.82 -4.89 -8.08
N SER A 263 -0.49 -5.03 -7.88
CA SER A 263 -1.31 -6.10 -8.42
C SER A 263 -2.35 -5.58 -9.40
N LEU A 264 -2.71 -6.40 -10.37
CA LEU A 264 -3.88 -6.12 -11.23
C LEU A 264 -5.14 -6.24 -10.37
N PHE A 265 -6.01 -5.23 -10.40
CA PHE A 265 -7.23 -5.23 -9.60
C PHE A 265 -8.46 -4.73 -10.36
N LEU A 266 -9.61 -5.21 -9.94
CA LEU A 266 -10.91 -4.61 -10.16
C LEU A 266 -11.43 -4.13 -8.81
N ARG A 267 -11.82 -2.85 -8.72
CA ARG A 267 -12.26 -2.20 -7.49
C ARG A 267 -13.58 -1.50 -7.69
N ALA A 268 -14.47 -1.65 -6.70
CA ALA A 268 -15.67 -0.83 -6.55
C ALA A 268 -15.64 -0.15 -5.18
N ASN A 269 -15.77 1.17 -5.15
CA ASN A 269 -15.84 1.95 -3.92
C ASN A 269 -17.17 2.69 -3.85
N VAL A 270 -17.95 2.41 -2.81
CA VAL A 270 -19.29 2.98 -2.59
C VAL A 270 -19.25 3.90 -1.39
N LYS A 271 -19.50 5.19 -1.61
CA LYS A 271 -19.61 6.20 -0.54
C LYS A 271 -21.03 6.71 -0.48
N ILE A 272 -21.71 6.38 0.59
CA ILE A 272 -23.10 6.80 0.80
C ILE A 272 -23.34 7.12 2.27
N TRP A 273 -23.93 8.28 2.54
CA TRP A 273 -24.22 8.75 3.89
C TRP A 273 -22.94 8.77 4.74
N LYS A 274 -22.86 7.94 5.80
CA LYS A 274 -21.71 7.79 6.70
C LYS A 274 -20.92 6.51 6.44
N ILE A 275 -21.24 5.78 5.39
CA ILE A 275 -20.67 4.47 5.06
C ILE A 275 -19.74 4.62 3.86
N ASN A 276 -18.59 3.98 3.95
CA ASN A 276 -17.71 3.69 2.83
C ASN A 276 -17.55 2.17 2.72
N TYR A 277 -17.90 1.63 1.57
CA TYR A 277 -17.77 0.21 1.26
C TYR A 277 -16.82 0.03 0.07
N LEU A 278 -15.82 -0.80 0.25
CA LEU A 278 -14.84 -1.19 -0.76
C LEU A 278 -15.02 -2.68 -1.09
N PHE A 279 -15.17 -2.99 -2.35
CA PHE A 279 -14.91 -4.31 -2.92
C PHE A 279 -13.66 -4.23 -3.78
N GLN A 280 -12.76 -5.19 -3.68
CA GLN A 280 -11.57 -5.28 -4.52
C GLN A 280 -11.20 -6.72 -4.79
N LEU A 281 -11.04 -7.06 -6.07
CA LEU A 281 -10.49 -8.34 -6.50
C LEU A 281 -9.08 -8.09 -7.07
N ASN A 282 -8.09 -8.81 -6.54
CA ASN A 282 -6.70 -8.72 -6.99
C ASN A 282 -6.27 -10.03 -7.64
N ARG A 283 -5.56 -9.92 -8.77
CA ARG A 283 -4.81 -11.02 -9.36
C ARG A 283 -3.37 -10.90 -8.90
N VAL A 284 -2.87 -11.91 -8.21
CA VAL A 284 -1.55 -11.92 -7.58
C VAL A 284 -0.78 -13.19 -7.95
N ALA A 285 0.54 -13.17 -7.81
CA ALA A 285 1.40 -14.31 -8.07
C ALA A 285 1.51 -15.21 -6.83
N ALA A 286 1.34 -16.51 -7.04
CA ALA A 286 1.66 -17.55 -6.07
C ALA A 286 3.14 -17.94 -6.14
N ASP A 287 3.68 -18.49 -5.05
CA ASP A 287 5.10 -18.89 -4.96
C ASP A 287 5.35 -20.33 -5.39
N VAL A 288 4.37 -21.02 -5.92
CA VAL A 288 4.49 -22.41 -6.35
C VAL A 288 5.49 -22.51 -7.50
N ASN A 289 6.53 -23.34 -7.33
CA ASN A 289 7.58 -23.56 -8.32
C ASN A 289 8.50 -22.35 -8.66
N ALA A 290 8.56 -21.35 -7.82
CA ALA A 290 9.55 -20.29 -7.95
C ALA A 290 10.99 -20.76 -7.62
N THR A 291 11.36 -21.98 -8.08
CA THR A 291 12.67 -22.61 -7.85
C THR A 291 13.81 -21.98 -8.65
N THR A 292 13.52 -21.08 -9.56
CA THR A 292 14.53 -20.40 -10.36
C THR A 292 14.84 -19.06 -9.74
N GLY A 293 15.88 -19.05 -8.94
CA GLY A 293 16.38 -17.83 -8.32
C GLY A 293 16.58 -16.69 -9.31
N GLY A 294 16.08 -15.52 -8.94
CA GLY A 294 16.49 -14.20 -9.43
C GLY A 294 16.33 -13.85 -10.89
N SER A 295 16.24 -14.81 -11.80
CA SER A 295 16.16 -14.52 -13.23
C SER A 295 14.74 -14.45 -13.79
N GLY A 296 13.72 -14.76 -12.98
CA GLY A 296 12.31 -14.58 -13.37
C GLY A 296 11.88 -15.28 -14.67
N GLN A 297 12.56 -16.32 -15.07
CA GLN A 297 12.27 -17.04 -16.30
C GLN A 297 11.27 -18.18 -16.04
N GLY A 298 10.03 -17.84 -15.82
CA GLY A 298 8.93 -18.80 -15.75
C GLY A 298 7.62 -18.09 -15.40
N PRO A 299 6.47 -18.55 -15.89
CA PRO A 299 5.19 -18.01 -15.47
C PRO A 299 4.95 -18.37 -14.01
N TYR A 300 4.84 -17.37 -13.14
CA TYR A 300 4.34 -17.57 -11.79
C TYR A 300 2.89 -18.05 -11.87
N PRO A 301 2.52 -19.11 -11.14
CA PRO A 301 1.13 -19.48 -10.99
C PRO A 301 0.32 -18.30 -10.42
N ILE A 302 -0.96 -18.27 -10.76
CA ILE A 302 -1.84 -17.16 -10.41
C ILE A 302 -2.75 -17.61 -9.30
N LYS A 303 -2.94 -16.73 -8.31
CA LYS A 303 -4.00 -16.80 -7.32
C LYS A 303 -4.73 -15.46 -7.25
N TYR A 304 -5.83 -15.43 -6.53
CA TYR A 304 -6.67 -14.26 -6.39
C TYR A 304 -6.86 -13.90 -4.92
N ILE A 305 -7.06 -12.62 -4.66
CA ILE A 305 -7.47 -12.11 -3.35
C ILE A 305 -8.71 -11.27 -3.57
N ALA A 306 -9.86 -11.75 -3.10
CA ALA A 306 -11.07 -10.93 -3.01
C ALA A 306 -11.12 -10.30 -1.62
N PHE A 307 -11.51 -9.04 -1.56
CA PHE A 307 -11.44 -8.21 -0.37
C PHE A 307 -12.67 -7.33 -0.24
N HIS A 308 -13.26 -7.32 0.92
CA HIS A 308 -14.34 -6.42 1.32
C HIS A 308 -13.91 -5.59 2.52
N HIS A 309 -14.28 -4.31 2.52
CA HIS A 309 -14.11 -3.45 3.68
C HIS A 309 -15.31 -2.50 3.80
N ALA A 310 -16.01 -2.57 4.90
CA ALA A 310 -17.13 -1.69 5.20
C ALA A 310 -16.78 -0.82 6.40
N SER A 311 -16.75 0.50 6.26
CA SER A 311 -16.53 1.41 7.39
C SER A 311 -17.65 2.41 7.57
N ILE A 312 -17.87 2.80 8.80
CA ILE A 312 -18.91 3.76 9.21
C ILE A 312 -18.33 4.85 10.10
N ASN A 313 -18.68 6.10 9.80
CA ASN A 313 -18.37 7.24 10.66
C ASN A 313 -19.43 7.36 11.76
N ILE A 314 -19.07 7.05 13.00
CA ILE A 314 -19.91 7.17 14.18
C ILE A 314 -19.67 8.53 14.82
N GLY A 315 -20.65 9.42 14.67
CA GLY A 315 -20.48 10.82 15.02
C GLY A 315 -19.49 11.54 14.11
N LYS A 316 -18.70 12.47 14.67
CA LYS A 316 -17.73 13.28 13.94
C LYS A 316 -16.27 12.84 14.16
N LYS A 317 -16.04 11.92 15.10
CA LYS A 317 -14.70 11.65 15.63
C LYS A 317 -14.25 10.20 15.53
N PHE A 318 -15.17 9.26 15.37
CA PHE A 318 -14.88 7.83 15.40
C PHE A 318 -15.29 7.16 14.09
N ASN A 319 -14.38 6.41 13.49
CA ASN A 319 -14.62 5.53 12.35
C ASN A 319 -14.36 4.09 12.79
N LEU A 320 -15.25 3.18 12.44
CA LEU A 320 -15.12 1.75 12.62
C LEU A 320 -15.22 1.08 11.26
N GLY A 321 -14.26 0.21 10.95
CA GLY A 321 -14.23 -0.63 9.77
C GLY A 321 -14.30 -2.11 10.13
N LEU A 322 -14.94 -2.90 9.28
CA LEU A 322 -14.92 -4.36 9.28
C LEU A 322 -14.45 -4.81 7.91
N PHE A 323 -13.66 -5.86 7.86
CA PHE A 323 -13.19 -6.42 6.59
C PHE A 323 -13.26 -7.94 6.57
N GLU A 324 -13.31 -8.46 5.36
CA GLU A 324 -13.13 -9.86 5.02
C GLU A 324 -12.25 -9.95 3.77
N SER A 325 -11.35 -10.91 3.75
CA SER A 325 -10.49 -11.21 2.61
C SER A 325 -10.43 -12.70 2.40
N VAL A 326 -10.46 -13.16 1.16
CA VAL A 326 -10.28 -14.57 0.80
C VAL A 326 -9.15 -14.69 -0.22
N VAL A 327 -8.24 -15.63 0.03
CA VAL A 327 -7.20 -16.03 -0.91
C VAL A 327 -7.63 -17.36 -1.52
N PHE A 328 -7.76 -17.39 -2.84
CA PHE A 328 -8.19 -18.57 -3.59
C PHE A 328 -7.37 -18.74 -4.86
N ASP A 329 -7.24 -19.98 -5.33
CA ASP A 329 -6.59 -20.27 -6.59
C ASP A 329 -7.60 -20.40 -7.73
N ALA A 330 -7.09 -20.44 -8.96
CA ALA A 330 -7.84 -20.98 -10.06
C ALA A 330 -7.69 -22.50 -9.94
N ASP A 331 -8.73 -23.18 -9.44
CA ASP A 331 -8.83 -24.63 -9.25
C ASP A 331 -7.93 -25.46 -10.20
N SER A 332 -7.53 -26.65 -9.80
CA SER A 332 -6.73 -27.61 -10.59
C SER A 332 -7.27 -27.85 -12.01
N SER A 333 -8.52 -27.47 -12.27
CA SER A 333 -9.19 -27.39 -13.59
C SER A 333 -9.04 -26.04 -14.30
N SER A 334 -8.29 -25.08 -13.75
CA SER A 334 -8.09 -23.73 -14.29
C SER A 334 -9.36 -22.87 -14.38
N HIS A 335 -10.33 -23.09 -13.49
CA HIS A 335 -11.58 -22.32 -13.46
C HIS A 335 -11.54 -21.28 -12.33
N PHE A 336 -11.73 -20.02 -12.71
CA PHE A 336 -11.94 -18.92 -11.77
C PHE A 336 -13.29 -19.06 -11.07
N ASP A 337 -13.32 -19.06 -9.73
CA ASP A 337 -14.57 -19.07 -8.98
C ASP A 337 -15.23 -17.69 -8.98
N ALA A 338 -16.28 -17.57 -9.78
CA ALA A 338 -17.04 -16.32 -9.92
C ALA A 338 -17.88 -15.98 -8.66
N SER A 339 -18.03 -16.90 -7.71
CA SER A 339 -18.79 -16.66 -6.47
C SER A 339 -18.16 -15.56 -5.64
N TYR A 340 -16.82 -15.43 -5.67
CA TYR A 340 -16.07 -14.38 -5.00
C TYR A 340 -16.14 -13.00 -5.69
N LEU A 341 -16.82 -12.88 -6.84
CA LEU A 341 -17.18 -11.59 -7.46
C LEU A 341 -18.43 -10.97 -6.83
N ASN A 342 -19.17 -11.70 -6.01
CA ASN A 342 -20.37 -11.15 -5.37
C ASN A 342 -19.95 -10.13 -4.30
N PRO A 343 -20.23 -8.82 -4.50
CA PRO A 343 -19.69 -7.79 -3.63
C PRO A 343 -20.45 -7.62 -2.31
N VAL A 344 -21.43 -8.46 -2.01
CA VAL A 344 -22.29 -8.32 -0.82
C VAL A 344 -22.42 -9.59 0.01
N ILE A 345 -21.82 -10.68 -0.42
CA ILE A 345 -21.85 -11.95 0.31
C ILE A 345 -20.67 -12.05 1.26
N PHE A 346 -20.86 -12.71 2.41
CA PHE A 346 -19.76 -13.10 3.28
C PHE A 346 -19.03 -14.29 2.66
N TYR A 347 -17.74 -14.14 2.41
CA TYR A 347 -16.89 -15.15 1.77
C TYR A 347 -16.80 -16.44 2.58
N ARG A 348 -16.81 -16.32 3.90
CA ARG A 348 -16.85 -17.49 4.79
C ARG A 348 -18.08 -18.38 4.55
N ALA A 349 -19.20 -17.82 4.15
CA ALA A 349 -20.40 -18.57 3.79
C ALA A 349 -20.19 -19.36 2.48
N ILE A 350 -19.46 -18.81 1.51
CA ILE A 350 -19.12 -19.46 0.25
C ILE A 350 -18.19 -20.66 0.54
N GLU A 351 -17.12 -20.44 1.28
CA GLU A 351 -16.16 -21.47 1.67
C GLU A 351 -16.86 -22.68 2.34
N GLN A 352 -17.75 -22.40 3.30
CA GLN A 352 -18.52 -23.45 3.96
C GLN A 352 -19.47 -24.20 3.03
N GLN A 353 -20.08 -23.53 2.06
CA GLN A 353 -21.02 -24.18 1.13
C GLN A 353 -20.32 -25.09 0.12
N PHE A 354 -19.15 -24.70 -0.34
CA PHE A 354 -18.40 -25.48 -1.35
C PHE A 354 -17.37 -26.41 -0.73
N GLY A 355 -17.09 -26.31 0.59
CA GLY A 355 -16.06 -27.10 1.26
C GLY A 355 -14.67 -26.82 0.70
N SER A 356 -14.44 -25.58 0.24
CA SER A 356 -13.15 -25.18 -0.33
C SER A 356 -12.09 -25.08 0.77
N THR A 357 -10.83 -25.20 0.37
CA THR A 357 -9.66 -25.02 1.26
C THR A 357 -9.09 -23.61 1.15
N ASP A 358 -9.92 -22.63 0.79
CA ASP A 358 -9.50 -21.24 0.63
C ASP A 358 -9.15 -20.60 1.98
N ASN A 359 -8.24 -19.63 1.97
CA ASN A 359 -7.84 -18.96 3.20
C ASN A 359 -8.64 -17.67 3.40
N VAL A 360 -9.42 -17.62 4.47
CA VAL A 360 -10.28 -16.46 4.81
C VAL A 360 -9.75 -15.71 6.02
N LEU A 361 -9.51 -14.41 5.85
CA LEU A 361 -9.15 -13.49 6.91
C LEU A 361 -10.31 -12.53 7.18
N VAL A 362 -10.61 -12.30 8.46
CA VAL A 362 -11.62 -11.33 8.88
C VAL A 362 -11.05 -10.40 9.95
N GLY A 363 -11.65 -9.26 10.14
CA GLY A 363 -11.21 -8.38 11.22
C GLY A 363 -11.85 -7.01 11.21
N ALA A 364 -11.24 -6.13 11.98
CA ALA A 364 -11.73 -4.78 12.19
C ALA A 364 -10.60 -3.76 12.24
N ASP A 365 -10.92 -2.52 11.93
CA ASP A 365 -10.07 -1.36 12.16
C ASP A 365 -10.86 -0.20 12.75
N PHE A 366 -10.15 0.71 13.38
CA PHE A 366 -10.77 1.93 13.88
C PHE A 366 -9.82 3.14 13.78
N LYS A 367 -10.41 4.32 13.74
CA LYS A 367 -9.76 5.61 13.96
C LYS A 367 -10.62 6.46 14.89
N TRP A 368 -9.97 7.08 15.88
CA TRP A 368 -10.63 7.92 16.85
C TRP A 368 -9.88 9.23 17.07
N ASN A 369 -10.40 10.33 16.54
CA ASN A 369 -9.94 11.68 16.81
C ASN A 369 -10.48 12.12 18.19
N ALA A 370 -9.88 11.60 19.27
CA ALA A 370 -10.39 11.71 20.64
C ALA A 370 -10.55 13.16 21.08
N VAL A 371 -9.49 13.94 20.88
CA VAL A 371 -9.44 15.40 21.11
C VAL A 371 -8.71 16.07 19.95
N LYS A 372 -8.78 17.38 19.86
CA LYS A 372 -7.95 18.13 18.91
C LYS A 372 -6.48 17.79 19.15
N ARG A 373 -5.74 17.54 18.07
CA ARG A 373 -4.31 17.17 18.04
C ARG A 373 -3.98 15.75 18.48
N LEU A 374 -4.95 14.93 18.95
CA LEU A 374 -4.67 13.55 19.34
C LEU A 374 -5.66 12.56 18.71
N SER A 375 -5.13 11.59 18.01
CA SER A 375 -5.87 10.50 17.37
C SER A 375 -5.30 9.15 17.79
N PHE A 376 -6.20 8.18 18.01
CA PHE A 376 -5.89 6.77 18.20
C PHE A 376 -6.36 5.98 16.98
N TYR A 377 -5.69 4.88 16.70
CA TYR A 377 -6.09 3.95 15.66
C TYR A 377 -5.65 2.53 15.99
N GLY A 378 -6.25 1.55 15.36
CA GLY A 378 -5.86 0.17 15.51
C GLY A 378 -6.45 -0.73 14.45
N GLN A 379 -5.90 -1.95 14.38
CA GLN A 379 -6.36 -3.04 13.52
C GLN A 379 -6.35 -4.33 14.30
N PHE A 380 -7.30 -5.19 14.01
CA PHE A 380 -7.35 -6.56 14.48
C PHE A 380 -7.63 -7.47 13.27
N VAL A 381 -6.80 -8.47 13.08
CA VAL A 381 -6.93 -9.47 12.02
C VAL A 381 -7.04 -10.85 12.65
N LEU A 382 -7.96 -11.62 12.17
CA LEU A 382 -8.19 -12.99 12.54
C LEU A 382 -8.13 -13.85 11.27
N ASP A 383 -7.18 -14.76 11.22
CA ASP A 383 -6.98 -15.71 10.12
C ASP A 383 -7.70 -17.04 10.47
N GLU A 384 -7.31 -17.67 11.58
CA GLU A 384 -8.01 -18.82 12.16
C GLU A 384 -8.04 -18.71 13.68
N PHE A 385 -9.05 -19.28 14.31
CA PHE A 385 -9.07 -19.41 15.77
C PHE A 385 -10.03 -20.50 16.23
N VAL A 386 -9.70 -21.08 17.40
CA VAL A 386 -10.57 -21.96 18.16
C VAL A 386 -10.70 -21.39 19.56
N LEU A 387 -11.89 -20.92 19.92
CA LEU A 387 -12.12 -20.15 21.15
C LEU A 387 -11.71 -20.93 22.42
N ASP A 388 -11.98 -22.24 22.45
CA ASP A 388 -11.62 -23.08 23.60
C ASP A 388 -10.10 -23.23 23.73
N GLN A 389 -9.37 -23.26 22.60
CA GLN A 389 -7.91 -23.29 22.57
C GLN A 389 -7.28 -21.94 22.95
N ILE A 390 -7.98 -20.83 22.73
CA ILE A 390 -7.56 -19.53 23.26
C ILE A 390 -7.70 -19.50 24.77
N LYS A 391 -8.81 -20.00 25.31
CA LYS A 391 -9.08 -20.03 26.74
C LYS A 391 -8.17 -20.97 27.52
N SER A 392 -7.76 -22.11 26.92
CA SER A 392 -6.82 -23.03 27.56
C SER A 392 -5.43 -22.42 27.76
N GLY A 393 -5.03 -21.49 26.90
CA GLY A 393 -3.72 -20.84 26.98
C GLY A 393 -2.54 -21.73 26.54
N ASP A 394 -2.79 -22.90 25.97
CA ASP A 394 -1.77 -23.92 25.65
C ASP A 394 -0.96 -23.61 24.37
N GLY A 395 -1.14 -22.41 23.81
CA GLY A 395 -0.37 -21.97 22.62
C GLY A 395 -0.72 -22.76 21.37
N TRP A 396 -2.01 -23.05 21.13
CA TRP A 396 -2.49 -23.73 19.94
C TRP A 396 -2.08 -22.98 18.65
N TRP A 397 -1.47 -23.67 17.70
CA TRP A 397 -0.88 -23.10 16.50
C TRP A 397 -1.89 -22.34 15.62
N ALA A 398 -3.12 -22.92 15.47
CA ALA A 398 -4.14 -22.35 14.60
C ALA A 398 -4.89 -21.14 15.22
N ASN A 399 -4.52 -20.69 16.41
CA ASN A 399 -4.95 -19.38 16.91
C ASN A 399 -4.10 -18.29 16.26
N LYS A 400 -4.42 -17.96 14.99
CA LYS A 400 -3.69 -17.03 14.13
C LYS A 400 -4.37 -15.67 14.17
N PHE A 401 -3.69 -14.67 14.71
CA PHE A 401 -4.19 -13.30 14.75
C PHE A 401 -3.08 -12.26 14.74
N ALA A 402 -3.45 -11.05 14.35
CA ALA A 402 -2.58 -9.89 14.39
C ALA A 402 -3.29 -8.69 15.01
N VAL A 403 -2.56 -7.88 15.76
CA VAL A 403 -3.07 -6.68 16.44
C VAL A 403 -2.14 -5.50 16.21
N GLN A 404 -2.73 -4.36 15.87
CA GLN A 404 -2.05 -3.07 15.79
C GLN A 404 -2.76 -2.07 16.69
N GLY A 405 -1.98 -1.26 17.41
CA GLY A 405 -2.45 -0.09 18.12
C GLY A 405 -1.49 1.07 17.94
N GLY A 406 -2.02 2.28 17.79
CA GLY A 406 -1.17 3.43 17.65
C GLY A 406 -1.86 4.75 17.98
N LEU A 407 -1.05 5.79 18.08
CA LEU A 407 -1.50 7.16 18.31
C LEU A 407 -0.73 8.16 17.45
N LYS A 408 -1.36 9.29 17.15
CA LYS A 408 -0.77 10.46 16.50
C LYS A 408 -1.04 11.69 17.34
N TYR A 409 0.01 12.41 17.70
CA TYR A 409 -0.05 13.67 18.43
C TYR A 409 0.50 14.78 17.56
N ILE A 410 -0.36 15.73 17.20
CA ILE A 410 -0.06 16.82 16.28
C ILE A 410 0.24 18.09 17.06
N ASP A 411 1.22 18.88 16.60
CA ASP A 411 1.74 20.07 17.29
C ASP A 411 2.13 19.74 18.74
N VAL A 412 3.03 18.78 18.88
CA VAL A 412 3.49 18.23 20.17
C VAL A 412 3.95 19.36 21.09
N ALA A 413 3.45 19.35 22.32
CA ALA A 413 3.76 20.36 23.34
C ALA A 413 3.51 21.81 22.89
N GLY A 414 2.65 22.02 21.87
CA GLY A 414 2.35 23.35 21.33
C GLY A 414 3.35 23.86 20.29
N ILE A 415 4.33 23.04 19.88
CA ILE A 415 5.29 23.40 18.82
C ILE A 415 4.61 23.15 17.48
N ASP A 416 4.40 24.22 16.71
CA ASP A 416 3.78 24.14 15.40
C ASP A 416 4.56 23.20 14.45
N ASN A 417 3.82 22.32 13.78
CA ASN A 417 4.34 21.37 12.80
C ASN A 417 5.37 20.36 13.34
N LEU A 418 5.40 20.14 14.65
CA LEU A 418 6.09 19.01 15.27
C LEU A 418 5.07 17.94 15.60
N ASP A 419 5.15 16.78 14.95
CA ASP A 419 4.18 15.70 15.07
C ASP A 419 4.86 14.41 15.52
N LEU A 420 4.19 13.66 16.40
CA LEU A 420 4.62 12.36 16.92
C LEU A 420 3.62 11.28 16.51
N GLN A 421 4.12 10.15 16.04
CA GLN A 421 3.35 8.94 15.85
C GLN A 421 4.02 7.79 16.59
N LEU A 422 3.26 7.05 17.39
CA LEU A 422 3.68 5.81 18.04
C LEU A 422 2.78 4.68 17.56
N GLU A 423 3.37 3.50 17.32
CA GLU A 423 2.64 2.33 16.82
C GLU A 423 3.26 1.06 17.40
N ALA A 424 2.42 0.09 17.72
CA ALA A 424 2.81 -1.25 18.10
C ALA A 424 2.09 -2.27 17.23
N ASN A 425 2.83 -3.24 16.71
CA ASN A 425 2.34 -4.33 15.88
C ASN A 425 2.72 -5.67 16.51
N VAL A 426 1.78 -6.58 16.60
CA VAL A 426 1.98 -7.92 17.12
C VAL A 426 1.32 -8.92 16.19
N VAL A 427 2.09 -9.90 15.70
CA VAL A 427 1.58 -10.95 14.81
C VAL A 427 2.00 -12.30 15.33
N ARG A 428 1.02 -13.19 15.54
CA ARG A 428 1.28 -14.54 16.01
C ARG A 428 1.96 -15.41 14.95
N PRO A 429 2.67 -16.50 15.37
CA PRO A 429 3.17 -17.50 14.45
C PRO A 429 2.07 -18.03 13.54
N PHE A 430 2.42 -18.37 12.30
CA PHE A 430 1.56 -18.93 11.26
C PHE A 430 0.44 -18.03 10.73
N THR A 431 0.22 -16.84 11.29
CA THR A 431 -0.72 -15.85 10.72
C THR A 431 -0.33 -15.53 9.30
N TYR A 432 -1.30 -15.48 8.38
CA TYR A 432 -1.13 -15.29 6.93
C TYR A 432 -0.56 -16.49 6.16
N SER A 433 -0.10 -17.55 6.83
CA SER A 433 0.32 -18.80 6.18
C SER A 433 -0.85 -19.79 6.04
N HIS A 434 -0.76 -20.71 5.08
CA HIS A 434 -1.80 -21.71 4.84
C HIS A 434 -1.19 -23.10 4.61
N ASN A 435 -2.04 -24.13 4.59
CA ASN A 435 -1.66 -25.51 4.28
C ASN A 435 -1.51 -25.79 2.77
N SER A 436 -1.71 -24.78 1.95
CA SER A 436 -1.51 -24.79 0.50
C SER A 436 -0.59 -23.65 0.10
N ASP A 437 0.27 -23.89 -0.89
CA ASP A 437 1.20 -22.89 -1.41
C ASP A 437 0.49 -21.70 -2.08
N TYR A 438 -0.79 -21.89 -2.46
CA TYR A 438 -1.63 -20.82 -3.01
C TYR A 438 -2.33 -20.01 -1.92
N GLY A 439 -2.68 -20.60 -0.78
CA GLY A 439 -3.51 -20.01 0.24
C GLY A 439 -2.84 -18.94 1.12
N ASN A 440 -1.50 -18.78 1.06
CA ASN A 440 -0.83 -17.76 1.86
C ASN A 440 -1.16 -16.31 1.40
N TYR A 441 -1.17 -15.37 2.33
CA TYR A 441 -1.52 -13.96 2.07
C TYR A 441 -0.32 -13.17 1.54
N SER A 442 0.11 -13.50 0.31
CA SER A 442 1.29 -12.92 -0.34
C SER A 442 1.05 -12.59 -1.81
N ASN A 443 1.91 -11.75 -2.37
CA ASN A 443 2.05 -11.49 -3.81
C ASN A 443 3.53 -11.49 -4.17
N TYR A 444 3.92 -12.32 -5.14
CA TYR A 444 5.30 -12.36 -5.63
C TYR A 444 6.32 -12.48 -4.49
N ARG A 445 6.15 -13.50 -3.62
CA ARG A 445 6.98 -13.81 -2.43
C ARG A 445 7.02 -12.71 -1.36
N GLN A 446 6.13 -11.75 -1.40
CA GLN A 446 6.09 -10.64 -0.44
C GLN A 446 4.74 -10.61 0.30
N PRO A 447 4.75 -10.39 1.62
CA PRO A 447 3.51 -10.28 2.40
C PRO A 447 2.60 -9.16 1.88
N MET A 448 1.29 -9.42 1.79
CA MET A 448 0.29 -8.41 1.47
C MET A 448 -0.02 -7.49 2.66
N ALA A 449 0.32 -7.92 3.87
CA ALA A 449 0.14 -7.18 5.11
C ALA A 449 1.48 -6.57 5.58
N HIS A 450 1.98 -6.99 6.74
CA HIS A 450 3.17 -6.43 7.36
C HIS A 450 4.47 -6.96 6.71
N PRO A 451 5.50 -6.13 6.47
CA PRO A 451 6.76 -6.56 5.85
C PRO A 451 7.46 -7.73 6.55
N LEU A 452 7.38 -7.80 7.87
CA LEU A 452 7.99 -8.88 8.66
C LEU A 452 7.24 -10.22 8.58
N GLY A 453 6.09 -10.29 7.89
CA GLY A 453 5.28 -11.51 7.80
C GLY A 453 4.57 -11.84 9.12
N ALA A 454 5.02 -12.88 9.82
CA ALA A 454 4.42 -13.33 11.08
C ALA A 454 5.47 -13.60 12.18
N ASN A 455 5.02 -14.03 13.37
CA ASN A 455 5.86 -14.42 14.50
C ASN A 455 6.78 -13.29 15.02
N PHE A 456 6.20 -12.10 15.21
CA PHE A 456 6.97 -10.92 15.66
C PHE A 456 6.15 -9.97 16.52
N ASN A 457 6.86 -9.09 17.23
CA ASN A 457 6.36 -7.83 17.75
C ASN A 457 7.25 -6.68 17.28
N GLU A 458 6.65 -5.52 16.99
CA GLU A 458 7.33 -4.32 16.53
C GLU A 458 6.80 -3.10 17.25
N LEU A 459 7.70 -2.18 17.61
CA LEU A 459 7.40 -0.84 18.09
C LEU A 459 7.97 0.18 17.11
N ILE A 460 7.17 1.19 16.79
CA ILE A 460 7.51 2.26 15.87
C ILE A 460 7.33 3.60 16.56
N ALA A 461 8.30 4.50 16.40
CA ALA A 461 8.21 5.89 16.79
C ALA A 461 8.63 6.77 15.62
N ILE A 462 7.78 7.72 15.23
CA ILE A 462 8.06 8.64 14.13
C ILE A 462 7.83 10.06 14.60
N VAL A 463 8.86 10.89 14.47
CA VAL A 463 8.80 12.32 14.70
C VAL A 463 8.92 13.02 13.35
N ARG A 464 7.97 13.90 13.05
CA ARG A 464 7.99 14.74 11.84
C ARG A 464 8.01 16.20 12.26
N TYR A 465 8.91 16.98 11.67
CA TYR A 465 9.02 18.39 11.97
C TYR A 465 9.21 19.20 10.70
N GLN A 466 8.32 20.18 10.50
CA GLN A 466 8.40 21.12 9.38
C GLN A 466 8.67 22.54 9.90
N PRO A 467 9.93 22.88 10.27
CA PRO A 467 10.27 24.19 10.83
C PRO A 467 10.12 25.32 9.83
N LEU A 468 10.27 25.03 8.55
CA LEU A 468 10.12 25.96 7.45
C LEU A 468 9.19 25.38 6.39
N PRO A 469 8.48 26.19 5.60
CA PRO A 469 7.54 25.73 4.58
C PRO A 469 8.10 24.68 3.61
N ARG A 470 9.39 24.75 3.29
CA ARG A 470 10.05 23.87 2.32
C ARG A 470 10.97 22.82 2.95
N LEU A 471 11.12 22.79 4.26
CA LEU A 471 12.01 21.87 4.97
C LEU A 471 11.19 20.89 5.80
N ASN A 472 11.20 19.62 5.42
CA ASN A 472 10.62 18.53 6.17
C ASN A 472 11.73 17.68 6.77
N MET A 473 11.66 17.42 8.07
CA MET A 473 12.56 16.56 8.80
C MET A 473 11.76 15.40 9.38
N VAL A 474 12.23 14.18 9.18
CA VAL A 474 11.58 12.96 9.68
C VAL A 474 12.62 12.11 10.39
N ALA A 475 12.33 11.74 11.63
CA ALA A 475 13.07 10.75 12.38
C ALA A 475 12.16 9.54 12.61
N LYS A 476 12.58 8.35 12.16
CA LYS A 476 11.87 7.10 12.37
C LYS A 476 12.73 6.16 13.20
N GLY A 477 12.13 5.52 14.18
CA GLY A 477 12.75 4.46 14.96
C GLY A 477 11.87 3.22 14.96
N PHE A 478 12.45 2.05 14.67
CA PHE A 478 11.78 0.76 14.70
C PHE A 478 12.54 -0.18 15.61
N TYR A 479 11.83 -0.91 16.43
CA TYR A 479 12.37 -2.00 17.21
C TYR A 479 11.49 -3.22 17.06
N ALA A 480 12.03 -4.28 16.47
CA ALA A 480 11.31 -5.52 16.23
C ALA A 480 12.01 -6.71 16.88
N LYS A 481 11.23 -7.64 17.42
CA LYS A 481 11.66 -8.99 17.79
C LYS A 481 10.90 -9.97 16.93
N LYS A 482 11.63 -10.74 16.11
CA LYS A 482 11.08 -11.75 15.21
C LYS A 482 11.68 -13.12 15.53
N GLY A 483 10.85 -14.14 15.53
CA GLY A 483 11.30 -15.53 15.57
C GLY A 483 11.61 -16.04 14.16
N LEU A 484 12.80 -16.59 13.97
CA LEU A 484 13.28 -17.18 12.71
C LEU A 484 13.34 -18.70 12.82
N ASP A 485 13.38 -19.35 11.67
CA ASP A 485 13.66 -20.76 11.56
C ASP A 485 15.16 -21.01 11.69
N ALA A 486 15.58 -22.06 12.42
CA ALA A 486 17.00 -22.41 12.54
C ALA A 486 17.54 -23.08 11.28
N GLY A 487 16.69 -23.62 10.43
CA GLY A 487 17.04 -24.27 9.18
C GLY A 487 15.90 -24.30 8.17
N VAL A 488 16.20 -24.75 6.95
CA VAL A 488 15.25 -24.75 5.83
C VAL A 488 14.03 -25.65 6.12
N THR A 489 14.25 -26.77 6.83
CA THR A 489 13.20 -27.76 7.16
C THR A 489 12.37 -27.40 8.38
N GLU A 490 12.79 -26.39 9.16
CA GLU A 490 12.05 -25.92 10.32
C GLU A 490 11.00 -24.89 9.92
N ASN A 491 9.88 -24.88 10.64
CA ASN A 491 8.83 -23.89 10.46
C ASN A 491 8.32 -23.43 11.82
N GLN A 492 8.83 -22.29 12.26
CA GLN A 492 8.45 -21.60 13.49
C GLN A 492 7.30 -20.61 13.26
N GLY A 493 6.74 -20.55 12.04
CA GLY A 493 5.61 -19.72 11.67
C GLY A 493 5.95 -18.25 11.44
N GLY A 494 7.21 -17.91 11.18
CA GLY A 494 7.65 -16.56 10.84
C GLY A 494 7.64 -16.28 9.34
N ASP A 495 7.88 -17.29 8.53
CA ASP A 495 7.83 -17.25 7.08
C ASP A 495 6.43 -17.66 6.58
N ILE A 496 5.66 -16.70 6.09
CA ILE A 496 4.29 -16.92 5.63
C ILE A 496 4.21 -17.72 4.32
N LEU A 497 5.32 -17.90 3.61
CA LEU A 497 5.40 -18.70 2.39
C LEU A 497 5.50 -20.21 2.68
N LYS A 498 5.93 -20.57 3.90
CA LYS A 498 5.99 -21.97 4.32
C LYS A 498 4.60 -22.52 4.63
N ASN A 499 4.37 -23.74 4.17
CA ASN A 499 3.15 -24.48 4.46
C ASN A 499 3.02 -24.72 5.98
N ASN A 500 1.90 -24.34 6.58
CA ASN A 500 1.70 -24.46 8.03
C ASN A 500 1.56 -25.91 8.52
N SER A 501 1.37 -26.89 7.62
CA SER A 501 1.40 -28.32 7.97
C SER A 501 2.80 -28.81 8.33
N THR A 502 3.86 -28.08 7.96
CA THR A 502 5.25 -28.39 8.31
C THR A 502 5.69 -27.83 9.67
N ARG A 503 4.76 -27.32 10.47
CA ARG A 503 5.02 -26.78 11.80
C ARG A 503 5.65 -27.82 12.73
N ILE A 504 6.45 -27.36 13.66
CA ILE A 504 7.17 -28.24 14.60
C ILE A 504 6.23 -28.80 15.68
N SER A 505 5.28 -27.99 16.17
CA SER A 505 4.36 -28.39 17.23
C SER A 505 2.97 -27.77 17.07
N ASP A 506 1.96 -28.50 17.52
CA ASP A 506 0.59 -28.00 17.59
C ASP A 506 0.37 -27.08 18.79
N TYR A 507 1.10 -27.27 19.87
CA TYR A 507 0.96 -26.54 21.13
C TYR A 507 2.27 -25.87 21.55
N GLY A 508 2.21 -24.95 22.52
CA GLY A 508 3.36 -24.22 23.02
C GLY A 508 3.83 -23.09 22.11
N ASN A 509 3.04 -22.73 21.07
CA ASN A 509 3.43 -21.67 20.16
C ASN A 509 3.28 -20.29 20.79
N THR A 510 4.37 -19.52 20.77
CA THR A 510 4.49 -18.18 21.34
C THR A 510 5.06 -17.19 20.33
N ILE A 511 4.74 -15.91 20.50
CA ILE A 511 5.24 -14.86 19.61
C ILE A 511 6.75 -14.68 19.81
N GLY A 512 7.50 -14.70 18.71
CA GLY A 512 8.96 -14.65 18.71
C GLY A 512 9.64 -16.00 18.95
N GLN A 513 8.90 -17.12 18.82
CA GLN A 513 9.48 -18.48 18.95
C GLN A 513 10.50 -18.79 17.87
N GLY A 514 11.35 -19.79 18.13
CA GLY A 514 12.46 -20.17 17.28
C GLY A 514 13.70 -19.34 17.57
N VAL A 515 14.53 -19.10 16.57
CA VAL A 515 15.75 -18.30 16.71
C VAL A 515 15.39 -16.84 16.83
N GLN A 516 15.74 -16.22 17.94
CA GLN A 516 15.43 -14.79 18.14
C GLN A 516 16.27 -13.91 17.23
N ASN A 517 15.60 -12.96 16.58
CA ASN A 517 16.23 -11.85 15.87
C ASN A 517 15.66 -10.52 16.36
N LYS A 518 16.53 -9.64 16.84
CA LYS A 518 16.19 -8.29 17.31
C LYS A 518 16.73 -7.29 16.32
N ILE A 519 15.83 -6.48 15.74
CA ILE A 519 16.17 -5.47 14.74
C ILE A 519 15.90 -4.10 15.35
N MET A 520 16.90 -3.23 15.35
CA MET A 520 16.77 -1.81 15.62
C MET A 520 17.10 -1.04 14.34
N TYR A 521 16.24 -0.13 13.94
CA TYR A 521 16.40 0.67 12.75
C TYR A 521 16.07 2.13 13.06
N ILE A 522 16.96 3.03 12.69
CA ILE A 522 16.78 4.49 12.82
C ILE A 522 17.01 5.11 11.45
N ASP A 523 16.07 5.94 10.99
CA ASP A 523 16.15 6.72 9.74
C ASP A 523 15.95 8.19 10.08
N LEU A 524 16.96 8.99 9.84
CA LEU A 524 16.92 10.45 9.95
C LEU A 524 16.97 11.02 8.53
N THR A 525 15.89 11.63 8.11
CA THR A 525 15.77 12.22 6.77
C THR A 525 15.44 13.70 6.85
N ALA A 526 16.15 14.52 6.09
CA ALA A 526 15.86 15.93 5.86
C ALA A 526 15.60 16.15 4.37
N SER A 527 14.43 16.69 4.04
CA SER A 527 13.99 16.96 2.66
C SER A 527 13.74 18.44 2.47
N TYR A 528 14.46 19.06 1.54
CA TYR A 528 14.24 20.45 1.17
C TYR A 528 13.63 20.55 -0.22
N MET A 529 12.46 21.20 -0.32
CA MET A 529 11.76 21.40 -1.60
C MET A 529 12.37 22.55 -2.37
N LEU A 530 13.10 22.27 -3.45
CA LEU A 530 13.68 23.26 -4.36
C LEU A 530 12.62 23.93 -5.23
N LYS A 531 11.74 23.13 -5.81
CA LYS A 531 10.55 23.51 -6.58
C LYS A 531 9.41 22.58 -6.23
N HIS A 532 8.21 22.85 -6.72
CA HIS A 532 7.06 21.96 -6.52
C HIS A 532 7.42 20.52 -6.92
N ASN A 533 7.24 19.56 -6.02
CA ASN A 533 7.58 18.14 -6.15
C ASN A 533 9.06 17.82 -6.46
N PHE A 534 9.96 18.81 -6.37
CA PHE A 534 11.38 18.61 -6.59
C PHE A 534 12.16 18.86 -5.30
N PHE A 535 12.75 17.79 -4.76
CA PHE A 535 13.40 17.76 -3.47
C PHE A 535 14.88 17.40 -3.56
N ILE A 536 15.64 17.91 -2.62
CA ILE A 536 16.94 17.36 -2.24
C ILE A 536 16.76 16.72 -0.86
N ASP A 537 17.11 15.44 -0.77
CA ASP A 537 16.99 14.63 0.45
C ASP A 537 18.39 14.30 0.98
N GLY A 538 18.63 14.53 2.27
CA GLY A 538 19.78 13.99 3.01
C GLY A 538 19.28 12.94 3.99
N LYS A 539 19.93 11.77 4.04
CA LYS A 539 19.48 10.65 4.86
C LYS A 539 20.62 9.99 5.60
N LEU A 540 20.37 9.65 6.89
CA LEU A 540 21.22 8.80 7.71
C LEU A 540 20.38 7.61 8.21
N ILE A 541 20.85 6.39 7.94
CA ILE A 541 20.25 5.16 8.45
C ILE A 541 21.25 4.47 9.36
N LEU A 542 20.77 4.04 10.53
CA LEU A 542 21.48 3.15 11.44
C LEU A 542 20.63 1.91 11.66
N ARG A 543 21.18 0.73 11.33
CA ARG A 543 20.49 -0.55 11.50
C ARG A 543 21.38 -1.53 12.23
N ASP A 544 20.84 -2.10 13.31
CA ASP A 544 21.47 -3.14 14.10
C ASP A 544 20.53 -4.36 14.14
N SER A 545 21.01 -5.50 13.68
CA SER A 545 20.30 -6.77 13.73
C SER A 545 21.14 -7.74 14.58
N LYS A 546 20.56 -8.24 15.67
CA LYS A 546 21.17 -9.19 16.61
C LYS A 546 20.35 -10.46 16.66
N SER A 547 20.98 -11.56 16.30
CA SER A 547 20.36 -12.88 16.27
C SER A 547 21.23 -13.91 16.98
N ASP A 548 20.59 -14.96 17.48
CA ASP A 548 21.28 -16.15 17.99
C ASP A 548 21.98 -16.91 16.85
N LEU A 549 21.59 -16.69 15.58
CA LEU A 549 22.30 -17.16 14.39
C LEU A 549 23.26 -16.06 13.88
N PRO A 550 24.58 -16.31 13.88
CA PRO A 550 25.57 -15.31 13.49
C PRO A 550 25.37 -14.71 12.09
N ALA A 551 24.83 -15.47 11.15
CA ALA A 551 24.57 -15.02 9.78
C ALA A 551 23.60 -13.83 9.70
N TYR A 552 22.74 -13.66 10.69
CA TYR A 552 21.79 -12.54 10.77
C TYR A 552 22.29 -11.35 11.61
N ASN A 553 23.51 -11.46 12.18
CA ASN A 553 24.14 -10.36 12.93
C ASN A 553 24.72 -9.35 11.96
N THR A 554 24.10 -8.18 11.88
CA THR A 554 24.56 -7.09 11.01
C THR A 554 24.45 -5.76 11.72
N ASN A 555 25.50 -4.94 11.57
CA ASN A 555 25.48 -3.54 11.98
C ASN A 555 25.77 -2.70 10.73
N THR A 556 24.86 -1.82 10.36
CA THR A 556 24.92 -1.06 9.12
C THR A 556 24.68 0.41 9.39
N SER A 557 25.54 1.26 8.87
CA SER A 557 25.31 2.71 8.81
C SER A 557 25.32 3.17 7.36
N ILE A 558 24.34 3.99 6.97
CA ILE A 558 24.20 4.50 5.60
C ILE A 558 24.04 6.01 5.66
N THR A 559 24.85 6.70 4.90
CA THR A 559 24.66 8.14 4.63
C THR A 559 24.41 8.33 3.15
N SER A 560 23.39 9.08 2.78
CA SER A 560 23.03 9.31 1.37
C SER A 560 22.47 10.69 1.11
N ILE A 561 22.61 11.11 -0.14
CA ILE A 561 21.99 12.30 -0.69
C ILE A 561 21.23 11.92 -1.97
N ALA A 562 20.08 12.53 -2.20
CA ALA A 562 19.29 12.24 -3.40
C ALA A 562 18.58 13.48 -3.93
N LEU A 563 18.37 13.51 -5.24
CA LEU A 563 17.41 14.37 -5.92
C LEU A 563 16.18 13.55 -6.27
N ARG A 564 15.01 14.04 -5.88
CA ARG A 564 13.73 13.36 -6.06
C ARG A 564 12.73 14.31 -6.69
N TRP A 565 12.09 13.88 -7.78
CA TRP A 565 11.12 14.67 -8.52
C TRP A 565 9.88 13.85 -8.86
N ASN A 566 8.71 14.29 -8.44
CA ASN A 566 7.41 13.65 -8.65
C ASN A 566 7.39 12.16 -8.24
N ILE A 567 8.05 11.82 -7.15
CA ILE A 567 8.08 10.47 -6.58
C ILE A 567 8.26 10.52 -5.07
N ALA A 568 7.62 9.60 -4.37
CA ALA A 568 7.79 9.39 -2.94
C ALA A 568 9.20 8.87 -2.58
N GLN A 569 9.61 9.08 -1.33
CA GLN A 569 10.82 8.48 -0.79
C GLN A 569 10.72 6.96 -0.79
N ARG A 570 11.86 6.30 -1.02
CA ARG A 570 11.98 4.85 -0.83
C ARG A 570 12.63 4.54 0.50
N GLY A 571 12.14 3.49 1.15
CA GLY A 571 12.66 2.94 2.39
C GLY A 571 12.69 1.41 2.35
N TYR A 572 13.67 0.83 3.01
CA TYR A 572 13.79 -0.61 3.24
C TYR A 572 13.91 -0.81 4.75
N GLU A 573 12.76 -0.83 5.42
CA GLU A 573 12.64 -0.67 6.88
C GLU A 573 12.22 -2.00 7.54
N PHE A 574 13.03 -3.07 7.37
CA PHE A 574 12.77 -4.42 7.88
C PHE A 574 14.07 -5.20 8.15
#